data_592d61a0f43d30759874b0d7905f2fee
#
_entry.id   592d61a0f43d30759874b0d7905f2fee
#
_cell.length_a   1.000
_cell.length_b   1.000
_cell.length_c   1.000
_cell.angle_alpha   90.00
_cell.angle_beta   90.00
_cell.angle_gamma   90.00
#
_symmetry.space_group_name_H-M   'P 1'
#
loop_
_entity.id
_entity.type
_entity.pdbx_description
1 polymer ?
#
loop_
_entity_poly.entity_id
_entity_poly.type
_entity_poly.pdbx_seq_one_letter_code
_entity_poly.pdbx_strand_id
1 'polypeptide(L)'
;QIGNRDTDQVSFTWKPTDNLMVRGSWGESFAAPSLPYIYKGTSEGFATFCDYYGRYLNQGFVNVSGNTCVNEGYSQLNAKSISSGNLNLRAETGEQYNLGFVVDLVDTAKVKMDMTLDFVELELENIVLATSTAQNLIDEMICRAQEDGITTPGYSYSTSYCADIYATIIRGANWTPQGGGVAPAIVPPEGAITSVTYGYINGAGRYYRGADFQTGARYLSDNAGDFFVNLSIAYVDDERRSDTPGDPYVTIMEQERRLRSRSYLSFSWTKNDWAAGVSTSRIGSMNYQSPRWDGKPNTKIDPYYDIGAFVRY
;
A
#
# COMPACT_ATOMS: atom_id res chain seq x y z
N GLN A 1 -5.92 27.19 -0.01
CA GLN A 1 -4.86 27.40 0.97
C GLN A 1 -4.64 26.10 1.71
N ILE A 2 -3.44 25.52 1.57
CA ILE A 2 -2.99 24.45 2.45
C ILE A 2 -2.79 25.13 3.80
N GLY A 3 -3.69 24.87 4.75
CA GLY A 3 -3.67 25.50 6.07
C GLY A 3 -2.41 25.13 6.85
N ASN A 4 -2.12 25.88 7.89
CA ASN A 4 -1.15 25.47 8.90
C ASN A 4 -1.70 24.23 9.62
N ARG A 5 -0.86 23.25 9.86
CA ARG A 5 -1.16 22.10 10.70
C ARG A 5 -0.05 21.95 11.73
N ASP A 6 -0.45 21.88 12.97
CA ASP A 6 0.43 21.52 14.06
C ASP A 6 0.53 19.99 14.15
N THR A 7 1.70 19.48 14.47
CA THR A 7 1.95 18.06 14.71
C THR A 7 2.58 17.90 16.07
N ASP A 8 2.08 16.95 16.83
CA ASP A 8 2.58 16.64 18.16
C ASP A 8 3.52 15.44 18.10
N GLN A 9 4.53 15.47 18.94
CA GLN A 9 5.44 14.34 19.15
C GLN A 9 5.82 14.24 20.61
N VAL A 10 5.76 13.02 21.15
CA VAL A 10 6.20 12.68 22.50
C VAL A 10 7.14 11.50 22.44
N SER A 11 8.24 11.58 23.19
CA SER A 11 9.18 10.46 23.32
C SER A 11 9.66 10.34 24.76
N PHE A 12 9.97 9.12 25.17
CA PHE A 12 10.57 8.85 26.45
C PHE A 12 11.69 7.81 26.33
N THR A 13 12.60 7.87 27.27
CA THR A 13 13.63 6.86 27.49
C THR A 13 13.72 6.62 29.00
N TRP A 14 13.63 5.36 29.40
CA TRP A 14 13.68 4.95 30.78
C TRP A 14 14.68 3.82 30.97
N LYS A 15 15.57 3.97 31.93
CA LYS A 15 16.55 2.96 32.31
C LYS A 15 16.26 2.45 33.73
N PRO A 16 15.42 1.40 33.88
CA PRO A 16 15.10 0.84 35.18
C PRO A 16 16.29 0.16 35.85
N THR A 17 17.24 -0.31 35.03
CA THR A 17 18.50 -0.92 35.50
C THR A 17 19.65 -0.48 34.56
N ASP A 18 20.89 -0.73 34.96
CA ASP A 18 22.04 -0.35 34.12
C ASP A 18 22.08 -1.09 32.78
N ASN A 19 21.51 -2.27 32.73
CA ASN A 19 21.52 -3.16 31.56
C ASN A 19 20.19 -3.19 30.76
N LEU A 20 19.17 -2.43 31.16
CA LEU A 20 17.89 -2.37 30.46
C LEU A 20 17.49 -0.94 30.17
N MET A 21 17.22 -0.64 28.91
CA MET A 21 16.62 0.61 28.47
C MET A 21 15.32 0.32 27.74
N VAL A 22 14.27 1.02 28.16
CA VAL A 22 12.98 1.07 27.47
C VAL A 22 12.84 2.43 26.84
N ARG A 23 12.46 2.45 25.57
CA ARG A 23 12.20 3.69 24.82
C ARG A 23 10.85 3.63 24.15
N GLY A 24 10.20 4.77 24.02
CA GLY A 24 8.94 4.85 23.29
C GLY A 24 8.78 6.22 22.68
N SER A 25 8.05 6.25 21.58
CA SER A 25 7.66 7.50 20.93
C SER A 25 6.30 7.35 20.27
N TRP A 26 5.57 8.43 20.28
CA TRP A 26 4.40 8.67 19.47
C TRP A 26 4.59 10.01 18.76
N GLY A 27 4.13 10.09 17.54
CA GLY A 27 4.18 11.34 16.80
C GLY A 27 3.23 11.35 15.61
N GLU A 28 2.76 12.53 15.34
CA GLU A 28 2.01 12.85 14.12
C GLU A 28 2.94 13.38 13.04
N SER A 29 2.55 13.15 11.81
CA SER A 29 3.20 13.72 10.63
C SER A 29 2.17 14.19 9.62
N PHE A 30 2.55 15.11 8.75
CA PHE A 30 1.73 15.47 7.60
C PHE A 30 2.60 15.72 6.38
N ALA A 31 2.03 15.50 5.19
CA ALA A 31 2.62 15.88 3.93
C ALA A 31 1.62 16.70 3.12
N ALA A 32 2.02 17.89 2.69
CA ALA A 32 1.21 18.69 1.80
C ALA A 32 1.14 18.03 0.43
N PRO A 33 -0.03 18.07 -0.25
CA PRO A 33 -0.12 17.57 -1.62
C PRO A 33 0.86 18.29 -2.54
N SER A 34 1.41 17.54 -3.48
CA SER A 34 2.32 18.10 -4.48
C SER A 34 1.62 19.17 -5.32
N LEU A 35 2.31 20.28 -5.60
CA LEU A 35 1.77 21.37 -6.43
C LEU A 35 1.24 20.89 -7.80
N PRO A 36 1.88 19.97 -8.52
CA PRO A 36 1.31 19.39 -9.73
C PRO A 36 -0.04 18.70 -9.52
N TYR A 37 -0.30 18.12 -8.35
CA TYR A 37 -1.58 17.47 -8.05
C TYR A 37 -2.70 18.50 -7.83
N ILE A 38 -2.35 19.65 -7.29
CA ILE A 38 -3.29 20.73 -7.03
C ILE A 38 -3.53 21.56 -8.29
N TYR A 39 -2.48 21.97 -8.97
CA TYR A 39 -2.51 22.99 -10.03
C TYR A 39 -2.28 22.44 -11.45
N LYS A 40 -2.33 21.12 -11.65
CA LYS A 40 -2.26 20.57 -13.00
C LYS A 40 -3.34 21.23 -13.89
N GLY A 41 -2.91 21.83 -14.96
CA GLY A 41 -3.82 22.38 -15.97
C GLY A 41 -4.73 21.31 -16.56
N THR A 42 -5.91 21.71 -17.00
CA THR A 42 -6.85 20.81 -17.66
C THR A 42 -6.29 20.31 -18.98
N SER A 43 -6.32 19.01 -19.19
CA SER A 43 -5.98 18.35 -20.44
C SER A 43 -7.17 17.51 -20.90
N GLU A 44 -7.56 17.68 -22.17
CA GLU A 44 -8.69 16.97 -22.77
C GLU A 44 -8.21 16.00 -23.83
N GLY A 45 -8.84 14.85 -23.88
CA GLY A 45 -8.67 13.84 -24.91
C GLY A 45 -10.00 13.14 -25.21
N PHE A 46 -9.99 12.22 -26.15
CA PHE A 46 -11.14 11.38 -26.44
C PHE A 46 -10.76 9.92 -26.23
N ALA A 47 -11.67 9.18 -25.61
CA ALA A 47 -11.45 7.77 -25.31
C ALA A 47 -12.72 6.95 -25.48
N THR A 48 -12.55 5.65 -25.53
CA THR A 48 -13.64 4.68 -25.40
C THR A 48 -13.80 4.31 -23.96
N PHE A 49 -15.01 4.44 -23.44
CA PHE A 49 -15.35 4.07 -22.07
C PHE A 49 -16.28 2.85 -22.02
N CYS A 50 -16.16 2.08 -20.97
CA CYS A 50 -17.15 1.11 -20.57
C CYS A 50 -18.19 1.78 -19.68
N ASP A 51 -19.48 1.73 -20.06
CA ASP A 51 -20.54 2.20 -19.18
C ASP A 51 -20.95 1.09 -18.22
N TYR A 52 -20.25 1.03 -17.08
CA TYR A 52 -20.53 0.03 -16.05
C TYR A 52 -21.89 0.23 -15.39
N TYR A 53 -22.40 1.46 -15.30
CA TYR A 53 -23.74 1.73 -14.80
C TYR A 53 -24.81 1.21 -15.78
N GLY A 54 -24.66 1.47 -17.08
CA GLY A 54 -25.53 0.89 -18.10
C GLY A 54 -25.54 -0.65 -18.06
N ARG A 55 -24.37 -1.25 -17.84
CA ARG A 55 -24.26 -2.69 -17.67
C ARG A 55 -24.97 -3.18 -16.39
N TYR A 56 -24.81 -2.48 -15.27
CA TYR A 56 -25.48 -2.79 -14.02
C TYR A 56 -27.01 -2.83 -14.18
N LEU A 57 -27.60 -1.84 -14.85
CA LEU A 57 -29.03 -1.77 -15.09
C LEU A 57 -29.59 -2.97 -15.88
N ASN A 58 -28.78 -3.56 -16.76
CA ASN A 58 -29.20 -4.65 -17.64
C ASN A 58 -28.87 -6.05 -17.12
N GLN A 59 -27.77 -6.18 -16.37
CA GLN A 59 -27.22 -7.48 -15.94
C GLN A 59 -27.14 -7.63 -14.42
N GLY A 60 -27.48 -6.59 -13.67
CA GLY A 60 -27.25 -6.52 -12.23
C GLY A 60 -25.78 -6.25 -11.88
N PHE A 61 -25.49 -6.23 -10.56
CA PHE A 61 -24.12 -6.00 -10.08
C PHE A 61 -23.19 -7.16 -10.50
N VAL A 62 -22.20 -6.86 -11.30
CA VAL A 62 -21.19 -7.81 -11.75
C VAL A 62 -19.84 -7.34 -11.22
N ASN A 63 -19.13 -8.22 -10.54
CA ASN A 63 -17.76 -7.92 -10.08
C ASN A 63 -16.87 -7.66 -11.31
N VAL A 64 -16.35 -6.45 -11.43
CA VAL A 64 -15.63 -5.98 -12.61
C VAL A 64 -14.17 -6.42 -12.53
N SER A 65 -13.89 -7.64 -12.93
CA SER A 65 -12.53 -8.08 -13.19
C SER A 65 -12.32 -8.23 -14.71
N GLY A 66 -11.66 -7.24 -15.29
CA GLY A 66 -11.28 -7.26 -16.71
C GLY A 66 -12.15 -6.36 -17.60
N ASN A 67 -11.56 -5.87 -18.68
CA ASN A 67 -12.15 -4.95 -19.65
C ASN A 67 -13.03 -5.72 -20.66
N THR A 68 -14.23 -6.13 -20.27
CA THR A 68 -15.12 -6.98 -21.08
C THR A 68 -16.26 -6.22 -21.78
N CYS A 69 -16.29 -4.89 -21.69
CA CYS A 69 -17.37 -4.08 -22.26
C CYS A 69 -17.46 -4.07 -23.80
N VAL A 70 -16.37 -4.36 -24.49
CA VAL A 70 -16.26 -4.12 -25.94
C VAL A 70 -17.23 -4.98 -26.76
N ASN A 71 -17.59 -6.15 -26.27
CA ASN A 71 -18.46 -7.10 -26.97
C ASN A 71 -19.92 -7.10 -26.49
N GLU A 72 -20.25 -6.27 -25.49
CA GLU A 72 -21.55 -6.34 -24.81
C GLU A 72 -22.47 -5.13 -25.09
N GLY A 73 -22.08 -4.22 -25.99
CA GLY A 73 -22.89 -3.06 -26.34
C GLY A 73 -22.80 -1.88 -25.36
N TYR A 74 -21.99 -1.98 -24.29
CA TYR A 74 -21.82 -0.92 -23.28
C TYR A 74 -20.61 -0.03 -23.52
N SER A 75 -19.89 -0.21 -24.61
CA SER A 75 -18.78 0.66 -25.03
C SER A 75 -19.30 1.95 -25.65
N GLN A 76 -18.74 3.08 -25.21
CA GLN A 76 -19.02 4.39 -25.77
C GLN A 76 -17.74 5.00 -26.32
N LEU A 77 -17.70 5.27 -27.63
CA LEU A 77 -16.56 5.91 -28.31
C LEU A 77 -16.69 7.43 -28.27
N ASN A 78 -15.53 8.11 -28.39
CA ASN A 78 -15.43 9.55 -28.55
C ASN A 78 -16.03 10.38 -27.41
N ALA A 79 -16.19 9.82 -26.22
CA ALA A 79 -16.48 10.63 -25.05
C ALA A 79 -15.20 11.32 -24.58
N LYS A 80 -15.32 12.51 -24.01
CA LYS A 80 -14.19 13.28 -23.52
C LYS A 80 -13.60 12.65 -22.27
N SER A 81 -12.29 12.57 -22.24
CA SER A 81 -11.48 12.24 -21.08
C SER A 81 -10.79 13.51 -20.61
N ILE A 82 -11.13 14.01 -19.43
CA ILE A 82 -10.64 15.27 -18.88
C ILE A 82 -9.76 14.98 -17.69
N SER A 83 -8.49 15.39 -17.76
CA SER A 83 -7.55 15.30 -16.64
C SER A 83 -7.28 16.67 -16.06
N SER A 84 -7.40 16.83 -14.75
CA SER A 84 -7.14 18.10 -14.07
C SER A 84 -6.47 17.89 -12.70
N GLY A 85 -5.89 18.94 -12.16
CA GLY A 85 -5.55 19.02 -10.74
C GLY A 85 -6.80 19.14 -9.87
N ASN A 86 -6.62 18.99 -8.56
CA ASN A 86 -7.70 19.14 -7.59
C ASN A 86 -7.31 20.14 -6.50
N LEU A 87 -7.98 21.30 -6.50
CA LEU A 87 -7.76 22.37 -5.52
C LEU A 87 -8.26 22.01 -4.11
N ASN A 88 -9.07 20.97 -3.99
CA ASN A 88 -9.67 20.52 -2.72
C ASN A 88 -8.83 19.45 -2.01
N LEU A 89 -7.65 19.12 -2.52
CA LEU A 89 -6.78 18.17 -1.87
C LEU A 89 -6.35 18.64 -0.47
N ARG A 90 -6.43 17.73 0.47
CA ARG A 90 -5.99 17.91 1.86
C ARG A 90 -4.61 17.33 2.04
N ALA A 91 -3.93 17.75 3.12
CA ALA A 91 -2.68 17.12 3.52
C ALA A 91 -2.90 15.63 3.88
N GLU A 92 -1.95 14.81 3.48
CA GLU A 92 -1.82 13.45 3.99
C GLU A 92 -1.42 13.51 5.46
N THR A 93 -1.91 12.61 6.27
CA THR A 93 -1.66 12.57 7.71
C THR A 93 -1.13 11.21 8.10
N GLY A 94 -0.27 11.18 9.10
CA GLY A 94 0.27 9.95 9.62
C GLY A 94 0.44 10.00 11.12
N GLU A 95 0.21 8.85 11.77
CA GLU A 95 0.53 8.61 13.16
C GLU A 95 1.51 7.44 13.25
N GLN A 96 2.49 7.57 14.12
CA GLN A 96 3.49 6.54 14.35
C GLN A 96 3.67 6.29 15.84
N TYR A 97 3.67 5.01 16.19
CA TYR A 97 3.96 4.52 17.55
C TYR A 97 5.20 3.62 17.51
N ASN A 98 6.12 3.83 18.42
CA ASN A 98 7.28 2.97 18.61
C ASN A 98 7.43 2.62 20.07
N LEU A 99 7.76 1.34 20.36
CA LEU A 99 8.14 0.86 21.67
C LEU A 99 9.35 -0.06 21.50
N GLY A 100 10.45 0.27 22.18
CA GLY A 100 11.70 -0.45 22.05
C GLY A 100 12.29 -0.85 23.38
N PHE A 101 12.99 -1.99 23.39
CA PHE A 101 13.73 -2.54 24.50
C PHE A 101 15.18 -2.76 24.05
N VAL A 102 16.11 -2.24 24.81
CA VAL A 102 17.56 -2.49 24.62
C VAL A 102 18.08 -3.12 25.89
N VAL A 103 18.71 -4.27 25.74
CA VAL A 103 19.23 -5.05 26.87
C VAL A 103 20.69 -5.39 26.63
N ASP A 104 21.54 -5.00 27.57
CA ASP A 104 22.91 -5.48 27.66
C ASP A 104 22.88 -6.79 28.45
N LEU A 105 22.93 -7.93 27.74
CA LEU A 105 22.84 -9.26 28.33
C LEU A 105 24.12 -9.66 29.05
N VAL A 106 25.25 -9.30 28.46
CA VAL A 106 26.58 -9.51 29.04
C VAL A 106 27.47 -8.32 28.64
N ASP A 107 28.13 -7.73 29.62
CA ASP A 107 29.13 -6.71 29.38
C ASP A 107 30.37 -6.93 30.26
N THR A 108 31.30 -7.69 29.74
CA THR A 108 32.59 -7.96 30.36
C THR A 108 33.71 -7.58 29.40
N ALA A 109 34.94 -7.55 29.90
CA ALA A 109 36.10 -7.25 29.06
C ALA A 109 36.27 -8.19 27.87
N LYS A 110 35.87 -9.46 28.01
CA LYS A 110 36.03 -10.52 26.98
C LYS A 110 34.73 -10.86 26.25
N VAL A 111 33.60 -10.69 26.85
CA VAL A 111 32.28 -11.02 26.28
C VAL A 111 31.38 -9.80 26.34
N LYS A 112 30.84 -9.42 25.20
CA LYS A 112 29.79 -8.42 25.13
C LYS A 112 28.65 -8.97 24.29
N MET A 113 27.42 -8.85 24.80
CA MET A 113 26.22 -9.26 24.10
C MET A 113 25.09 -8.29 24.40
N ASP A 114 24.51 -7.73 23.35
CA ASP A 114 23.37 -6.83 23.41
C ASP A 114 22.21 -7.36 22.56
N MET A 115 21.03 -6.88 22.91
CA MET A 115 19.79 -7.22 22.20
C MET A 115 18.90 -5.97 22.12
N THR A 116 18.29 -5.79 20.97
CA THR A 116 17.28 -4.75 20.75
C THR A 116 16.03 -5.38 20.18
N LEU A 117 14.86 -4.99 20.70
CA LEU A 117 13.56 -5.35 20.18
C LEU A 117 12.72 -4.09 20.08
N ASP A 118 12.34 -3.71 18.85
CA ASP A 118 11.50 -2.56 18.58
C ASP A 118 10.19 -2.99 17.94
N PHE A 119 9.09 -2.47 18.45
CA PHE A 119 7.76 -2.58 17.86
C PHE A 119 7.42 -1.25 17.22
N VAL A 120 6.87 -1.31 16.00
CA VAL A 120 6.44 -0.14 15.24
C VAL A 120 5.03 -0.33 14.74
N GLU A 121 4.24 0.72 14.85
CA GLU A 121 2.92 0.84 14.23
C GLU A 121 2.86 2.19 13.51
N LEU A 122 2.38 2.16 12.26
CA LEU A 122 2.25 3.33 11.40
C LEU A 122 0.89 3.31 10.74
N GLU A 123 0.17 4.40 10.86
CA GLU A 123 -1.08 4.64 10.14
C GLU A 123 -0.93 5.90 9.28
N LEU A 124 -1.27 5.78 8.00
CA LEU A 124 -1.30 6.89 7.06
C LEU A 124 -2.73 7.02 6.52
N GLU A 125 -3.25 8.24 6.55
CA GLU A 125 -4.59 8.57 6.07
C GLU A 125 -4.56 9.70 5.06
N ASN A 126 -5.64 9.84 4.31
CA ASN A 126 -5.81 10.87 3.31
C ASN A 126 -4.71 10.88 2.23
N ILE A 127 -4.11 9.74 1.96
CA ILE A 127 -3.08 9.61 0.92
C ILE A 127 -3.66 10.06 -0.41
N VAL A 128 -2.91 10.89 -1.13
CA VAL A 128 -3.32 11.41 -2.43
C VAL A 128 -3.09 10.34 -3.50
N LEU A 129 -4.18 9.94 -4.14
CA LEU A 129 -4.17 8.98 -5.24
C LEU A 129 -4.56 9.63 -6.55
N ALA A 130 -3.99 9.13 -7.64
CA ALA A 130 -4.48 9.42 -8.97
C ALA A 130 -5.68 8.51 -9.29
N THR A 131 -6.79 9.09 -9.66
CA THR A 131 -7.93 8.34 -10.20
C THR A 131 -7.75 8.08 -11.69
N SER A 132 -8.54 7.17 -12.22
CA SER A 132 -8.65 6.92 -13.65
C SER A 132 -10.10 7.01 -14.10
N THR A 133 -10.31 7.26 -15.39
CA THR A 133 -11.65 7.26 -15.95
C THR A 133 -12.38 5.95 -15.71
N ALA A 134 -11.68 4.81 -15.84
CA ALA A 134 -12.26 3.48 -15.60
C ALA A 134 -12.67 3.31 -14.14
N GLN A 135 -11.83 3.75 -13.18
CA GLN A 135 -12.16 3.67 -11.76
C GLN A 135 -13.39 4.50 -11.43
N ASN A 136 -13.46 5.76 -11.89
CA ASN A 136 -14.61 6.62 -11.62
C ASN A 136 -15.92 6.02 -12.15
N LEU A 137 -15.89 5.35 -13.30
CA LEU A 137 -17.07 4.68 -13.87
C LEU A 137 -17.46 3.40 -13.12
N ILE A 138 -16.48 2.68 -12.57
CA ILE A 138 -16.73 1.55 -11.68
C ILE A 138 -17.34 2.04 -10.36
N ASP A 139 -16.79 3.11 -9.80
CA ASP A 139 -17.29 3.70 -8.55
C ASP A 139 -18.71 4.25 -8.71
N GLU A 140 -19.03 4.86 -9.88
CA GLU A 140 -20.42 5.24 -10.20
C GLU A 140 -21.34 4.03 -10.11
N MET A 141 -20.99 2.91 -10.74
CA MET A 141 -21.80 1.69 -10.70
C MET A 141 -21.98 1.19 -9.26
N ILE A 142 -20.92 1.19 -8.46
CA ILE A 142 -20.98 0.75 -7.06
C ILE A 142 -21.89 1.67 -6.25
N CYS A 143 -21.74 2.98 -6.40
CA CYS A 143 -22.59 3.97 -5.73
C CYS A 143 -24.08 3.78 -6.08
N ARG A 144 -24.39 3.59 -7.36
CA ARG A 144 -25.77 3.34 -7.81
C ARG A 144 -26.33 2.02 -7.25
N ALA A 145 -25.52 0.96 -7.23
CA ALA A 145 -25.93 -0.30 -6.64
C ALA A 145 -26.22 -0.18 -5.14
N GLN A 146 -25.43 0.62 -4.40
CA GLN A 146 -25.67 0.90 -2.99
C GLN A 146 -26.93 1.72 -2.77
N GLU A 147 -27.23 2.72 -3.62
CA GLU A 147 -28.51 3.46 -3.59
C GLU A 147 -29.71 2.56 -3.81
N ASP A 148 -29.59 1.54 -4.65
CA ASP A 148 -30.62 0.51 -4.88
C ASP A 148 -30.69 -0.53 -3.75
N GLY A 149 -29.90 -0.38 -2.68
CA GLY A 149 -29.87 -1.28 -1.53
C GLY A 149 -29.12 -2.59 -1.77
N ILE A 150 -28.33 -2.67 -2.83
CA ILE A 150 -27.51 -3.84 -3.12
C ILE A 150 -26.23 -3.80 -2.30
N THR A 151 -26.00 -4.87 -1.53
CA THR A 151 -24.74 -5.04 -0.82
C THR A 151 -23.64 -5.40 -1.81
N THR A 152 -22.67 -4.52 -1.99
CA THR A 152 -21.49 -4.74 -2.84
C THR A 152 -20.36 -5.27 -1.96
N PRO A 153 -20.01 -6.57 -2.01
CA PRO A 153 -18.97 -7.14 -1.16
C PRO A 153 -17.63 -6.40 -1.32
N GLY A 154 -17.10 -5.89 -0.20
CA GLY A 154 -15.82 -5.19 -0.19
C GLY A 154 -15.89 -3.69 -0.45
N TYR A 155 -17.08 -3.12 -0.66
CA TYR A 155 -17.26 -1.69 -0.91
C TYR A 155 -18.33 -1.10 0.00
N SER A 156 -18.06 0.06 0.57
CA SER A 156 -18.99 0.81 1.42
C SER A 156 -18.72 2.31 1.28
N TYR A 157 -19.14 2.89 0.16
CA TYR A 157 -18.90 4.30 -0.13
C TYR A 157 -19.84 5.20 0.64
N SER A 158 -19.32 6.34 1.09
CA SER A 158 -20.15 7.36 1.71
C SER A 158 -20.98 8.09 0.66
N THR A 159 -22.13 8.63 1.08
CA THR A 159 -22.98 9.45 0.20
C THR A 159 -22.23 10.67 -0.37
N SER A 160 -21.32 11.26 0.41
CA SER A 160 -20.50 12.40 -0.07
C SER A 160 -19.52 11.95 -1.15
N TYR A 161 -18.88 10.80 -1.00
CA TYR A 161 -17.98 10.26 -2.02
C TYR A 161 -18.74 9.95 -3.32
N CYS A 162 -19.91 9.32 -3.22
CA CYS A 162 -20.73 9.05 -4.40
C CYS A 162 -21.17 10.33 -5.12
N ALA A 163 -21.53 11.39 -4.38
CA ALA A 163 -21.83 12.68 -4.99
C ALA A 163 -20.61 13.27 -5.74
N ASP A 164 -19.42 13.16 -5.17
CA ASP A 164 -18.18 13.60 -5.83
C ASP A 164 -17.91 12.80 -7.10
N ILE A 165 -18.11 11.48 -7.07
CA ILE A 165 -17.96 10.60 -8.26
C ILE A 165 -18.97 11.01 -9.35
N TYR A 166 -20.24 11.18 -9.01
CA TYR A 166 -21.25 11.62 -10.00
C TYR A 166 -20.90 12.95 -10.65
N ALA A 167 -20.31 13.87 -9.90
CA ALA A 167 -19.85 15.16 -10.45
C ALA A 167 -18.70 15.02 -11.46
N THR A 168 -17.98 13.90 -11.45
CA THR A 168 -16.90 13.65 -12.41
C THR A 168 -17.39 13.10 -13.75
N ILE A 169 -18.65 12.66 -13.83
CA ILE A 169 -19.20 11.96 -15.00
C ILE A 169 -20.36 12.79 -15.56
N ILE A 170 -20.20 13.30 -16.76
CA ILE A 170 -21.26 14.02 -17.47
C ILE A 170 -21.92 13.10 -18.46
N ARG A 171 -23.24 12.97 -18.36
CA ARG A 171 -24.07 12.18 -19.27
C ARG A 171 -24.94 13.09 -20.13
N GLY A 172 -25.35 12.62 -21.28
CA GLY A 172 -26.21 13.33 -22.23
C GLY A 172 -27.31 12.44 -22.79
N ALA A 173 -28.38 13.05 -23.27
CA ALA A 173 -29.64 12.39 -23.62
C ALA A 173 -29.56 11.29 -24.71
N ASN A 174 -28.50 11.24 -25.50
CA ASN A 174 -28.43 10.37 -26.68
C ASN A 174 -27.44 9.23 -26.45
N TRP A 175 -27.96 8.02 -26.29
CA TRP A 175 -27.16 6.81 -26.37
C TRP A 175 -26.97 6.40 -27.84
N THR A 176 -25.74 6.35 -28.29
CA THR A 176 -25.40 5.77 -29.60
C THR A 176 -24.52 4.55 -29.41
N PRO A 177 -25.00 3.33 -29.76
CA PRO A 177 -24.16 2.14 -29.73
C PRO A 177 -22.93 2.32 -30.60
N GLN A 178 -21.79 1.86 -30.15
CA GLN A 178 -20.56 1.94 -30.90
C GLN A 178 -20.28 0.62 -31.63
N GLY A 179 -19.73 0.74 -32.86
CA GLY A 179 -19.29 -0.43 -33.61
C GLY A 179 -20.41 -1.32 -34.15
N GLY A 180 -21.63 -0.82 -34.30
CA GLY A 180 -22.75 -1.62 -34.81
C GLY A 180 -23.38 -2.56 -33.76
N GLY A 181 -23.03 -2.42 -32.53
CA GLY A 181 -23.65 -3.16 -31.42
C GLY A 181 -25.12 -2.77 -31.23
N VAL A 182 -25.91 -3.69 -30.69
CA VAL A 182 -27.31 -3.42 -30.31
C VAL A 182 -27.28 -2.56 -29.03
N ALA A 183 -28.09 -1.49 -29.00
CA ALA A 183 -28.26 -0.71 -27.81
C ALA A 183 -28.72 -1.62 -26.66
N PRO A 184 -28.23 -1.41 -25.38
CA PRO A 184 -28.74 -2.15 -24.25
C PRO A 184 -30.25 -1.92 -24.10
N ALA A 185 -30.94 -2.90 -23.56
CA ALA A 185 -32.39 -2.83 -23.38
C ALA A 185 -32.80 -1.71 -22.43
N ILE A 186 -31.95 -1.43 -21.44
CA ILE A 186 -32.11 -0.36 -20.46
C ILE A 186 -30.93 0.59 -20.57
N VAL A 187 -31.19 1.84 -20.91
CA VAL A 187 -30.18 2.92 -20.98
C VAL A 187 -30.23 3.71 -19.65
N PRO A 188 -29.09 4.15 -19.11
CA PRO A 188 -29.10 5.05 -17.96
C PRO A 188 -30.04 6.23 -18.18
N PRO A 189 -30.87 6.59 -17.18
CA PRO A 189 -31.80 7.70 -17.29
C PRO A 189 -31.14 9.02 -17.67
N GLU A 190 -29.90 9.21 -17.23
CA GLU A 190 -29.07 10.39 -17.52
C GLU A 190 -28.45 10.33 -18.92
N GLY A 191 -28.61 9.23 -19.65
CA GLY A 191 -28.12 9.03 -21.01
C GLY A 191 -26.68 8.56 -21.11
N ALA A 192 -26.10 8.79 -22.30
CA ALA A 192 -24.75 8.36 -22.63
C ALA A 192 -23.67 9.17 -21.90
N ILE A 193 -22.52 8.57 -21.62
CA ILE A 193 -21.34 9.26 -21.11
C ILE A 193 -20.84 10.23 -22.19
N THR A 194 -20.81 11.52 -21.89
CA THR A 194 -20.26 12.57 -22.76
C THR A 194 -18.86 12.98 -22.34
N SER A 195 -18.59 13.00 -21.02
CA SER A 195 -17.23 13.20 -20.50
C SER A 195 -17.03 12.54 -19.16
N VAL A 196 -15.78 12.18 -18.89
CA VAL A 196 -15.31 11.71 -17.58
C VAL A 196 -14.10 12.53 -17.18
N THR A 197 -14.19 13.18 -16.02
CA THR A 197 -13.08 13.89 -15.41
C THR A 197 -12.37 12.96 -14.42
N TYR A 198 -11.05 12.97 -14.44
CA TYR A 198 -10.22 12.23 -13.50
C TYR A 198 -9.02 13.08 -13.08
N GLY A 199 -8.41 12.74 -11.97
CA GLY A 199 -7.31 13.53 -11.42
C GLY A 199 -6.81 12.94 -10.12
N TYR A 200 -6.86 13.72 -9.06
CA TYR A 200 -6.32 13.34 -7.76
C TYR A 200 -7.38 13.48 -6.69
N ILE A 201 -7.41 12.52 -5.77
CA ILE A 201 -8.32 12.53 -4.60
C ILE A 201 -7.52 12.16 -3.35
N ASN A 202 -8.01 12.59 -2.18
CA ASN A 202 -7.60 12.03 -0.90
C ASN A 202 -8.52 10.86 -0.55
N GLY A 203 -7.98 9.78 -0.05
CA GLY A 203 -8.88 8.74 0.40
C GLY A 203 -8.25 7.39 0.64
N ALA A 204 -7.02 7.19 0.22
CA ALA A 204 -6.30 5.98 0.55
C ALA A 204 -5.78 6.00 1.98
N GLY A 205 -5.70 4.83 2.55
CA GLY A 205 -5.09 4.58 3.84
C GLY A 205 -4.03 3.49 3.76
N ARG A 206 -3.07 3.56 4.66
CA ARG A 206 -2.06 2.52 4.89
C ARG A 206 -1.95 2.26 6.37
N TYR A 207 -1.93 1.00 6.72
CA TYR A 207 -1.65 0.55 8.07
C TYR A 207 -0.50 -0.45 8.04
N TYR A 208 0.45 -0.28 8.92
CA TYR A 208 1.60 -1.16 9.07
C TYR A 208 1.87 -1.41 10.54
N ARG A 209 2.10 -2.67 10.91
CA ARG A 209 2.57 -3.06 12.23
C ARG A 209 3.65 -4.13 12.09
N GLY A 210 4.74 -3.96 12.81
CA GLY A 210 5.86 -4.86 12.75
C GLY A 210 6.75 -4.83 13.97
N ALA A 211 7.77 -5.68 13.94
CA ALA A 211 8.79 -5.74 14.96
C ALA A 211 10.16 -5.98 14.35
N ASP A 212 11.16 -5.30 14.87
CA ASP A 212 12.56 -5.47 14.53
C ASP A 212 13.33 -6.02 15.72
N PHE A 213 13.99 -7.15 15.51
CA PHE A 213 14.87 -7.77 16.48
C PHE A 213 16.32 -7.72 16.01
N GLN A 214 17.22 -7.27 16.86
CA GLN A 214 18.65 -7.28 16.61
C GLN A 214 19.39 -7.79 17.82
N THR A 215 20.43 -8.59 17.60
CA THR A 215 21.36 -8.97 18.66
C THR A 215 22.76 -9.06 18.11
N GLY A 216 23.71 -8.55 18.89
CA GLY A 216 25.14 -8.65 18.63
C GLY A 216 25.85 -9.39 19.77
N ALA A 217 26.82 -10.21 19.42
CA ALA A 217 27.69 -10.83 20.39
C ALA A 217 29.15 -10.74 19.95
N ARG A 218 30.03 -10.40 20.90
CA ARG A 218 31.46 -10.37 20.71
C ARG A 218 32.15 -11.20 21.79
N TYR A 219 33.07 -12.06 21.38
CA TYR A 219 33.96 -12.78 22.28
C TYR A 219 35.41 -12.54 21.89
N LEU A 220 36.18 -11.95 22.81
CA LEU A 220 37.61 -11.67 22.64
C LEU A 220 38.43 -12.76 23.35
N SER A 221 39.29 -13.47 22.61
CA SER A 221 40.13 -14.52 23.15
C SER A 221 41.59 -14.26 22.85
N ASP A 222 42.42 -14.28 23.88
CA ASP A 222 43.88 -14.07 23.75
C ASP A 222 44.55 -15.12 22.86
N ASN A 223 44.01 -16.35 22.82
CA ASN A 223 44.60 -17.48 22.12
C ASN A 223 43.86 -17.88 20.83
N ALA A 224 42.54 -17.78 20.82
CA ALA A 224 41.71 -18.28 19.70
C ALA A 224 41.35 -17.20 18.66
N GLY A 225 41.62 -15.93 18.96
CA GLY A 225 41.17 -14.77 18.17
C GLY A 225 39.79 -14.27 18.60
N ASP A 226 39.29 -13.29 17.90
CA ASP A 226 38.06 -12.59 18.23
C ASP A 226 36.90 -13.07 17.37
N PHE A 227 35.75 -13.29 18.01
CA PHE A 227 34.55 -13.79 17.36
C PHE A 227 33.43 -12.75 17.45
N PHE A 228 32.71 -12.57 16.35
CA PHE A 228 31.58 -11.65 16.26
C PHE A 228 30.38 -12.38 15.62
N VAL A 229 29.23 -12.19 16.22
CA VAL A 229 27.95 -12.68 15.69
C VAL A 229 26.98 -11.51 15.64
N ASN A 230 26.26 -11.36 14.54
CA ASN A 230 25.16 -10.42 14.44
C ASN A 230 23.95 -11.13 13.83
N LEU A 231 22.80 -10.96 14.44
CA LEU A 231 21.51 -11.40 13.94
C LEU A 231 20.57 -10.20 13.87
N SER A 232 19.90 -10.04 12.74
CA SER A 232 18.87 -9.04 12.53
C SER A 232 17.64 -9.72 11.91
N ILE A 233 16.46 -9.46 12.45
CA ILE A 233 15.18 -10.00 11.97
C ILE A 233 14.19 -8.83 11.92
N ALA A 234 13.63 -8.59 10.74
CA ALA A 234 12.48 -7.72 10.55
C ALA A 234 11.25 -8.59 10.29
N TYR A 235 10.19 -8.35 11.05
CA TYR A 235 8.94 -9.08 10.96
C TYR A 235 7.77 -8.11 10.82
N VAL A 236 6.94 -8.33 9.79
CA VAL A 236 5.70 -7.60 9.57
C VAL A 236 4.55 -8.44 10.10
N ASP A 237 3.86 -7.93 11.11
CA ASP A 237 2.71 -8.58 11.71
C ASP A 237 1.44 -8.34 10.91
N ASP A 238 1.21 -7.07 10.52
CA ASP A 238 0.03 -6.66 9.77
C ASP A 238 0.38 -5.53 8.79
N GLU A 239 -0.07 -5.64 7.56
CA GLU A 239 0.03 -4.60 6.56
C GLU A 239 -1.26 -4.58 5.76
N ARG A 240 -1.96 -3.44 5.79
CA ARG A 240 -3.26 -3.25 5.14
C ARG A 240 -3.25 -1.97 4.32
N ARG A 241 -4.11 -1.94 3.33
CA ARG A 241 -4.38 -0.73 2.55
C ARG A 241 -5.88 -0.57 2.30
N SER A 242 -6.29 0.67 2.16
CA SER A 242 -7.51 1.09 1.50
C SER A 242 -7.10 1.94 0.30
N ASP A 243 -7.62 1.65 -0.88
CA ASP A 243 -7.21 2.34 -2.10
C ASP A 243 -8.15 3.50 -2.45
N THR A 244 -9.38 3.47 -1.96
CA THR A 244 -10.40 4.48 -2.26
C THR A 244 -11.12 4.93 -0.99
N PRO A 245 -11.63 6.17 -0.91
CA PRO A 245 -12.38 6.62 0.26
C PRO A 245 -13.60 5.73 0.52
N GLY A 246 -13.67 5.18 1.74
CA GLY A 246 -14.78 4.30 2.14
C GLY A 246 -14.56 2.82 1.83
N ASP A 247 -13.49 2.45 1.13
CA ASP A 247 -13.10 1.07 0.99
C ASP A 247 -12.63 0.48 2.33
N PRO A 248 -12.98 -0.76 2.63
CA PRO A 248 -12.43 -1.44 3.79
C PRO A 248 -10.93 -1.64 3.61
N TYR A 249 -10.20 -1.60 4.72
CA TYR A 249 -8.80 -2.00 4.73
C TYR A 249 -8.67 -3.47 4.37
N VAL A 250 -7.95 -3.77 3.30
CA VAL A 250 -7.62 -5.13 2.87
C VAL A 250 -6.17 -5.46 3.22
N THR A 251 -5.94 -6.66 3.72
CA THR A 251 -4.57 -7.12 3.99
C THR A 251 -3.82 -7.29 2.68
N ILE A 252 -2.58 -6.77 2.68
CA ILE A 252 -1.64 -6.93 1.56
C ILE A 252 -0.42 -7.78 1.97
N MET A 253 -0.51 -8.39 3.14
CA MET A 253 0.52 -9.29 3.66
C MET A 253 0.80 -10.46 2.72
N GLU A 254 2.07 -10.78 2.57
CA GLU A 254 2.55 -11.87 1.70
C GLU A 254 2.08 -11.76 0.24
N GLN A 255 1.55 -10.61 -0.18
CA GLN A 255 1.26 -10.33 -1.58
C GLN A 255 2.56 -10.02 -2.34
N GLU A 256 2.46 -9.88 -3.66
CA GLU A 256 3.62 -9.61 -4.51
C GLU A 256 4.48 -8.47 -3.95
N ARG A 257 5.78 -8.76 -3.75
CA ARG A 257 6.78 -7.84 -3.17
C ARG A 257 6.56 -7.45 -1.70
N ARG A 258 5.61 -8.06 -1.01
CA ARG A 258 5.33 -7.86 0.41
C ARG A 258 5.78 -9.07 1.20
N LEU A 259 6.78 -8.89 2.03
CA LEU A 259 7.44 -9.97 2.76
C LEU A 259 7.06 -9.89 4.23
N ARG A 260 6.60 -11.01 4.78
CA ARG A 260 6.34 -11.10 6.22
C ARG A 260 7.61 -11.01 7.05
N SER A 261 8.74 -11.52 6.54
CA SER A 261 9.98 -11.50 7.32
C SER A 261 11.22 -11.41 6.45
N ARG A 262 12.22 -10.75 7.00
CA ARG A 262 13.61 -10.78 6.50
C ARG A 262 14.53 -11.05 7.66
N SER A 263 15.60 -11.80 7.45
CA SER A 263 16.62 -11.98 8.47
C SER A 263 18.01 -11.99 7.87
N TYR A 264 18.96 -11.53 8.65
CA TYR A 264 20.38 -11.55 8.35
C TYR A 264 21.14 -12.09 9.54
N LEU A 265 22.01 -13.08 9.31
CA LEU A 265 22.90 -13.62 10.30
C LEU A 265 24.33 -13.53 9.74
N SER A 266 25.27 -13.03 10.53
CA SER A 266 26.68 -13.06 10.22
C SER A 266 27.48 -13.59 11.39
N PHE A 267 28.49 -14.36 11.07
CA PHE A 267 29.55 -14.80 11.96
C PHE A 267 30.89 -14.42 11.36
N SER A 268 31.77 -13.79 12.12
CA SER A 268 33.13 -13.52 11.71
C SER A 268 34.12 -13.81 12.83
N TRP A 269 35.32 -14.17 12.39
CA TRP A 269 36.46 -14.48 13.25
C TRP A 269 37.68 -13.74 12.73
N THR A 270 38.46 -13.20 13.64
CA THR A 270 39.74 -12.53 13.33
C THR A 270 40.82 -12.98 14.29
N LYS A 271 42.00 -13.23 13.77
CA LYS A 271 43.19 -13.57 14.55
C LYS A 271 44.44 -13.16 13.80
N ASN A 272 45.25 -12.25 14.39
CA ASN A 272 46.41 -11.64 13.75
C ASN A 272 46.05 -11.05 12.36
N ASP A 273 46.69 -11.56 11.30
CA ASP A 273 46.44 -11.15 9.93
C ASP A 273 45.31 -11.90 9.23
N TRP A 274 44.74 -12.89 9.90
CA TRP A 274 43.65 -13.71 9.38
C TRP A 274 42.26 -13.17 9.75
N ALA A 275 41.38 -13.16 8.78
CA ALA A 275 39.95 -12.95 9.00
C ALA A 275 39.13 -13.93 8.16
N ALA A 276 38.09 -14.49 8.76
CA ALA A 276 37.15 -15.37 8.09
C ALA A 276 35.72 -15.07 8.55
N GLY A 277 34.77 -15.29 7.68
CA GLY A 277 33.37 -15.11 8.08
C GLY A 277 32.41 -15.79 7.11
N VAL A 278 31.20 -15.98 7.62
CA VAL A 278 30.04 -16.46 6.88
C VAL A 278 28.85 -15.56 7.19
N SER A 279 28.06 -15.28 6.19
CA SER A 279 26.79 -14.56 6.36
C SER A 279 25.69 -15.25 5.58
N THR A 280 24.49 -15.15 6.09
CA THR A 280 23.31 -15.58 5.38
C THR A 280 22.20 -14.55 5.51
N SER A 281 21.53 -14.25 4.41
CA SER A 281 20.29 -13.49 4.42
C SER A 281 19.15 -14.39 3.97
N ARG A 282 18.01 -14.22 4.63
CA ARG A 282 16.77 -14.90 4.28
C ARG A 282 15.72 -13.86 3.92
N ILE A 283 15.12 -14.04 2.77
CA ILE A 283 13.92 -13.34 2.34
C ILE A 283 12.74 -14.30 2.53
N GLY A 284 11.70 -13.86 3.24
CA GLY A 284 10.52 -14.67 3.52
C GLY A 284 9.74 -15.06 2.27
N SER A 285 8.81 -16.00 2.42
CA SER A 285 7.90 -16.38 1.35
C SER A 285 6.95 -15.25 0.97
N MET A 286 6.46 -15.25 -0.26
CA MET A 286 5.42 -14.35 -0.74
C MET A 286 4.47 -15.11 -1.68
N ASN A 287 3.27 -14.56 -1.88
CA ASN A 287 2.31 -15.07 -2.84
C ASN A 287 2.37 -14.24 -4.12
N TYR A 288 2.43 -14.91 -5.26
CA TYR A 288 2.33 -14.25 -6.56
C TYR A 288 0.87 -14.13 -6.96
N GLN A 289 0.35 -12.92 -7.04
CA GLN A 289 -1.08 -12.65 -7.26
C GLN A 289 -1.48 -12.43 -8.71
N SER A 290 -0.56 -12.24 -9.63
CA SER A 290 -0.91 -12.18 -11.05
C SER A 290 -1.43 -13.52 -11.52
N PRO A 291 -2.56 -13.56 -12.25
CA PRO A 291 -2.97 -14.80 -12.88
C PRO A 291 -1.85 -15.24 -13.81
N ARG A 292 -1.37 -16.45 -13.58
CA ARG A 292 -0.36 -17.03 -14.48
C ARG A 292 -0.97 -17.12 -15.88
N TRP A 293 -0.15 -16.86 -16.90
CA TRP A 293 -0.54 -17.02 -18.30
C TRP A 293 -1.09 -18.43 -18.64
N ASP A 294 -0.77 -19.44 -17.80
CA ASP A 294 -1.23 -20.83 -17.90
C ASP A 294 -2.55 -21.10 -17.14
N GLY A 295 -3.21 -20.08 -16.61
CA GLY A 295 -4.48 -20.18 -15.89
C GLY A 295 -4.41 -20.88 -14.54
N LYS A 296 -3.21 -21.21 -14.06
CA LYS A 296 -3.05 -21.87 -12.74
C LYS A 296 -3.24 -20.87 -11.59
N PRO A 297 -3.68 -21.36 -10.42
CA PRO A 297 -3.86 -20.50 -9.25
C PRO A 297 -2.54 -19.87 -8.79
N ASN A 298 -2.66 -18.81 -8.03
CA ASN A 298 -1.53 -18.09 -7.42
C ASN A 298 -0.56 -19.06 -6.77
N THR A 299 0.73 -18.90 -7.05
CA THR A 299 1.78 -19.76 -6.54
C THR A 299 2.50 -19.08 -5.40
N LYS A 300 2.68 -19.79 -4.31
CA LYS A 300 3.58 -19.36 -3.24
C LYS A 300 5.02 -19.44 -3.74
N ILE A 301 5.76 -18.35 -3.55
CA ILE A 301 7.21 -18.30 -3.77
C ILE A 301 7.85 -18.67 -2.43
N ASP A 302 8.66 -19.69 -2.44
CA ASP A 302 9.37 -20.18 -1.26
C ASP A 302 10.40 -19.15 -0.77
N PRO A 303 10.80 -19.21 0.52
CA PRO A 303 11.86 -18.35 1.04
C PRO A 303 13.16 -18.51 0.25
N TYR A 304 13.81 -17.39 0.00
CA TYR A 304 15.13 -17.37 -0.63
C TYR A 304 16.21 -17.16 0.43
N TYR A 305 17.32 -17.89 0.27
CA TYR A 305 18.51 -17.77 1.10
C TYR A 305 19.70 -17.39 0.24
N ASP A 306 20.44 -16.39 0.68
CA ASP A 306 21.74 -16.01 0.14
C ASP A 306 22.82 -16.27 1.19
N ILE A 307 23.88 -16.98 0.79
CA ILE A 307 24.96 -17.37 1.70
C ILE A 307 26.28 -16.86 1.12
N GLY A 308 26.97 -16.05 1.88
CA GLY A 308 28.31 -15.56 1.58
C GLY A 308 29.35 -16.05 2.58
N ALA A 309 30.55 -16.30 2.10
CA ALA A 309 31.70 -16.61 2.96
C ALA A 309 32.95 -15.91 2.43
N PHE A 310 33.86 -15.56 3.34
CA PHE A 310 35.14 -14.99 2.99
C PHE A 310 36.26 -15.50 3.89
N VAL A 311 37.46 -15.52 3.34
CA VAL A 311 38.72 -15.69 4.08
C VAL A 311 39.68 -14.63 3.57
N ARG A 312 40.38 -13.98 4.46
CA ARG A 312 41.37 -12.96 4.16
C ARG A 312 42.59 -13.18 5.03
N TYR A 313 43.77 -13.00 4.44
CA TYR A 313 45.07 -13.00 5.09
C TYR A 313 45.71 -11.60 4.95
#